data_cc4ddbe6ff6a6ed4373ecd1c40c208fa
#
_entry.id   cc4ddbe6ff6a6ed4373ecd1c40c208fa
#
_cell.length_a   1.000
_cell.length_b   1.000
_cell.length_c   1.000
_cell.angle_alpha   90.00
_cell.angle_beta   90.00
_cell.angle_gamma   90.00
#
_symmetry.space_group_name_H-M   'P 1'
#
loop_
_entity.id
_entity.type
_entity.pdbx_description
1 polymer ?
#
loop_
_entity_poly.entity_id
_entity_poly.type
_entity_poly.pdbx_seq_one_letter_code
_entity_poly.pdbx_strand_id
1 'polypeptide(L)'
;MVDSGKILEQSFRYAKEGLEGKWDTWMLLIISCIIFPLFLGYMFRVYRGTNSSPPEDSWGGMFSDGIKLFLVALCYALPVLILEVVLFASPGLVKTSPANPGAIMGLIIAVLIVSIILVFGAVLVWLITTTAGVRFARTDNFSEAFNIREIISHISRIGWMDYIVSLLMMLIVLCIITIICLVIPFAGLILLLALLPFMGLFSSRYVSLLYDSGTPQ
;
A
#
# COMPACT_ATOMS: atom_id res chain seq x y z
N MET A 1 -1.39 23.37 4.77
CA MET A 1 -0.13 22.69 4.39
C MET A 1 0.07 21.56 5.36
N VAL A 2 0.12 20.34 4.86
CA VAL A 2 0.28 19.13 5.71
C VAL A 2 1.71 19.09 6.22
N ASP A 3 1.89 18.93 7.54
CA ASP A 3 3.22 18.73 8.13
C ASP A 3 3.60 17.24 8.05
N SER A 4 4.09 16.83 6.89
CA SER A 4 4.49 15.45 6.62
C SER A 4 5.60 14.96 7.57
N GLY A 5 6.46 15.85 8.06
CA GLY A 5 7.50 15.52 9.04
C GLY A 5 6.91 15.12 10.39
N LYS A 6 5.90 15.86 10.84
CA LYS A 6 5.19 15.57 12.10
C LYS A 6 4.40 14.26 11.99
N ILE A 7 3.75 14.02 10.84
CA ILE A 7 3.05 12.74 10.59
C ILE A 7 4.05 11.58 10.63
N LEU A 8 5.23 11.74 10.03
CA LEU A 8 6.29 10.73 10.02
C LEU A 8 6.77 10.40 11.43
N GLU A 9 7.07 11.41 12.24
CA GLU A 9 7.48 11.24 13.63
C GLU A 9 6.41 10.51 14.47
N GLN A 10 5.16 10.95 14.37
CA GLN A 10 4.05 10.33 15.09
C GLN A 10 3.83 8.87 14.68
N SER A 11 3.95 8.57 13.39
CA SER A 11 3.79 7.20 12.88
C SER A 11 4.93 6.29 13.30
N PHE A 12 6.16 6.82 13.32
CA PHE A 12 7.32 6.08 13.81
C PHE A 12 7.19 5.77 15.31
N ARG A 13 6.80 6.76 16.10
CA ARG A 13 6.56 6.60 17.56
C ARG A 13 5.45 5.57 17.80
N TYR A 14 4.36 5.66 17.08
CA TYR A 14 3.25 4.70 17.20
C TYR A 14 3.69 3.25 16.90
N ALA A 15 4.45 3.03 15.84
CA ALA A 15 4.97 1.71 15.50
C ALA A 15 5.95 1.21 16.55
N LYS A 16 6.83 2.08 17.08
CA LYS A 16 7.76 1.76 18.15
C LYS A 16 7.02 1.37 19.43
N GLU A 17 6.11 2.20 19.94
CA GLU A 17 5.32 1.93 21.15
C GLU A 17 4.40 0.71 21.01
N GLY A 18 3.99 0.39 19.78
CA GLY A 18 3.19 -0.79 19.47
C GLY A 18 3.95 -2.10 19.65
N LEU A 19 5.26 -2.08 19.48
CA LEU A 19 6.10 -3.28 19.47
C LEU A 19 7.11 -3.32 20.64
N GLU A 20 7.54 -2.18 21.16
CA GLU A 20 8.55 -2.09 22.22
C GLU A 20 8.05 -2.75 23.51
N GLY A 21 8.81 -3.74 24.00
CA GLY A 21 8.46 -4.51 25.20
C GLY A 21 7.32 -5.51 25.04
N LYS A 22 6.73 -5.64 23.84
CA LYS A 22 5.59 -6.54 23.56
C LYS A 22 6.02 -7.64 22.58
N TRP A 23 6.85 -8.55 23.06
CA TRP A 23 7.37 -9.64 22.22
C TRP A 23 6.26 -10.55 21.66
N ASP A 24 5.19 -10.77 22.43
CA ASP A 24 4.05 -11.58 22.03
C ASP A 24 3.34 -10.95 20.81
N THR A 25 3.05 -9.64 20.88
CA THR A 25 2.48 -8.85 19.77
C THR A 25 3.39 -8.90 18.54
N TRP A 26 4.70 -8.75 18.74
CA TRP A 26 5.65 -8.80 17.62
C TRP A 26 5.65 -10.16 16.92
N MET A 27 5.77 -11.24 17.69
CA MET A 27 5.73 -12.62 17.16
C MET A 27 4.41 -12.90 16.43
N LEU A 28 3.27 -12.50 17.00
CA LEU A 28 1.96 -12.68 16.40
C LEU A 28 1.82 -11.90 15.09
N LEU A 29 2.36 -10.68 15.02
CA LEU A 29 2.36 -9.90 13.78
C LEU A 29 3.29 -10.49 12.71
N ILE A 30 4.44 -11.09 13.07
CA ILE A 30 5.27 -11.84 12.14
C ILE A 30 4.50 -13.03 11.55
N ILE A 31 3.80 -13.79 12.40
CA ILE A 31 2.94 -14.90 11.94
C ILE A 31 1.82 -14.37 11.04
N SER A 32 1.22 -13.24 11.41
CA SER A 32 0.19 -12.60 10.61
C SER A 32 0.70 -12.14 9.23
N CYS A 33 1.97 -11.77 9.11
CA CYS A 33 2.58 -11.46 7.80
C CYS A 33 2.62 -12.69 6.88
N ILE A 34 2.77 -13.89 7.45
CA ILE A 34 2.70 -15.15 6.69
C ILE A 34 1.25 -15.42 6.26
N ILE A 35 0.29 -15.16 7.14
CA ILE A 35 -1.15 -15.27 6.84
C ILE A 35 -1.65 -13.89 6.40
N PHE A 36 -1.37 -13.54 5.16
CA PHE A 36 -1.58 -12.20 4.60
C PHE A 36 -2.92 -11.51 4.96
N PRO A 37 -4.11 -12.19 4.95
CA PRO A 37 -5.35 -11.55 5.37
C PRO A 37 -5.38 -11.10 6.83
N LEU A 38 -4.69 -11.81 7.73
CA LEU A 38 -4.60 -11.38 9.14
C LEU A 38 -3.81 -10.08 9.29
N PHE A 39 -2.71 -9.96 8.57
CA PHE A 39 -1.91 -8.75 8.55
C PHE A 39 -2.70 -7.55 8.01
N LEU A 40 -3.40 -7.74 6.90
CA LEU A 40 -4.28 -6.70 6.34
C LEU A 40 -5.41 -6.32 7.30
N GLY A 41 -5.98 -7.28 8.02
CA GLY A 41 -7.01 -7.02 9.03
C GLY A 41 -6.48 -6.21 10.21
N TYR A 42 -5.25 -6.45 10.62
CA TYR A 42 -4.60 -5.64 11.64
C TYR A 42 -4.37 -4.20 11.15
N MET A 43 -3.88 -4.04 9.91
CA MET A 43 -3.74 -2.72 9.28
C MET A 43 -5.09 -1.98 9.18
N PHE A 44 -6.16 -2.71 8.85
CA PHE A 44 -7.52 -2.17 8.81
C PHE A 44 -7.96 -1.60 10.16
N ARG A 45 -7.63 -2.28 11.27
CA ARG A 45 -7.90 -1.76 12.61
C ARG A 45 -7.12 -0.47 12.91
N VAL A 46 -5.87 -0.37 12.45
CA VAL A 46 -5.08 0.87 12.55
C VAL A 46 -5.72 2.00 11.75
N TYR A 47 -6.26 1.70 10.55
CA TYR A 47 -6.98 2.67 9.71
C TYR A 47 -8.23 3.24 10.39
N ARG A 48 -8.86 2.50 11.31
CA ARG A 48 -9.96 3.02 12.14
C ARG A 48 -9.54 4.20 13.04
N GLY A 49 -8.24 4.49 13.17
CA GLY A 49 -7.72 5.69 13.81
C GLY A 49 -7.53 5.58 15.31
N THR A 50 -7.24 4.41 15.82
CA THR A 50 -6.92 4.20 17.24
C THR A 50 -5.63 4.91 17.63
N ASN A 51 -5.62 5.56 18.80
CA ASN A 51 -4.44 6.28 19.31
C ASN A 51 -3.34 5.32 19.80
N SER A 52 -3.70 4.10 20.13
CA SER A 52 -2.78 3.03 20.52
C SER A 52 -2.92 1.85 19.58
N SER A 53 -1.88 1.03 19.52
CA SER A 53 -1.87 -0.24 18.77
C SER A 53 -3.10 -1.07 19.15
N PRO A 54 -3.94 -1.50 18.18
CA PRO A 54 -5.14 -2.27 18.48
C PRO A 54 -4.80 -3.58 19.17
N PRO A 55 -5.67 -4.08 20.07
CA PRO A 55 -5.48 -5.41 20.65
C PRO A 55 -5.62 -6.49 19.58
N GLU A 56 -4.88 -7.58 19.74
CA GLU A 56 -4.87 -8.74 18.85
C GLU A 56 -5.95 -9.76 19.21
N ASP A 57 -7.09 -9.28 19.66
CA ASP A 57 -8.27 -10.09 19.95
C ASP A 57 -9.10 -10.39 18.68
N SER A 58 -9.98 -11.37 18.74
CA SER A 58 -10.91 -11.72 17.66
C SER A 58 -10.25 -11.97 16.30
N TRP A 59 -9.39 -12.99 16.21
CA TRP A 59 -8.69 -13.41 15.00
C TRP A 59 -9.63 -13.62 13.79
N GLY A 60 -10.83 -14.17 14.03
CA GLY A 60 -11.83 -14.35 12.97
C GLY A 60 -12.33 -13.03 12.40
N GLY A 61 -12.56 -12.02 13.27
CA GLY A 61 -12.94 -10.67 12.84
C GLY A 61 -11.81 -9.99 12.06
N MET A 62 -10.59 -10.11 12.55
CA MET A 62 -9.40 -9.57 11.89
C MET A 62 -9.18 -10.20 10.51
N PHE A 63 -9.33 -11.52 10.38
CA PHE A 63 -9.24 -12.23 9.11
C PHE A 63 -10.33 -11.77 8.12
N SER A 64 -11.58 -11.63 8.59
CA SER A 64 -12.70 -11.13 7.77
C SER A 64 -12.47 -9.71 7.28
N ASP A 65 -12.01 -8.81 8.17
CA ASP A 65 -11.71 -7.43 7.83
C ASP A 65 -10.56 -7.34 6.81
N GLY A 66 -9.55 -8.20 6.97
CA GLY A 66 -8.45 -8.29 6.03
C GLY A 66 -8.85 -8.80 4.65
N ILE A 67 -9.74 -9.80 4.56
CA ILE A 67 -10.31 -10.25 3.28
C ILE A 67 -11.07 -9.11 2.60
N LYS A 68 -11.89 -8.37 3.33
CA LYS A 68 -12.63 -7.24 2.78
C LYS A 68 -11.69 -6.17 2.23
N LEU A 69 -10.64 -5.82 2.98
CA LEU A 69 -9.63 -4.85 2.53
C LEU A 69 -8.88 -5.36 1.29
N PHE A 70 -8.53 -6.65 1.28
CA PHE A 70 -7.92 -7.30 0.11
C PHE A 70 -8.82 -7.24 -1.12
N LEU A 71 -10.13 -7.51 -0.96
CA LEU A 71 -11.10 -7.42 -2.06
C LEU A 71 -11.21 -5.98 -2.60
N VAL A 72 -11.20 -4.97 -1.74
CA VAL A 72 -11.15 -3.57 -2.18
C VAL A 72 -9.90 -3.32 -3.04
N ALA A 73 -8.72 -3.70 -2.55
CA ALA A 73 -7.47 -3.53 -3.28
C ALA A 73 -7.48 -4.30 -4.61
N LEU A 74 -7.98 -5.53 -4.61
CA LEU A 74 -8.09 -6.37 -5.80
C LEU A 74 -9.02 -5.75 -6.86
N CYS A 75 -10.19 -5.25 -6.45
CA CYS A 75 -11.12 -4.59 -7.38
C CYS A 75 -10.48 -3.38 -8.06
N TYR A 76 -9.71 -2.59 -7.32
CA TYR A 76 -8.98 -1.45 -7.90
C TYR A 76 -7.80 -1.89 -8.79
N ALA A 77 -7.13 -2.98 -8.44
CA ALA A 77 -6.01 -3.51 -9.23
C ALA A 77 -6.45 -4.23 -10.50
N LEU A 78 -7.65 -4.82 -10.52
CA LEU A 78 -8.14 -5.64 -11.64
C LEU A 78 -7.98 -5.00 -13.03
N PRO A 79 -8.35 -3.72 -13.28
CA PRO A 79 -8.20 -3.13 -14.61
C PRO A 79 -6.73 -3.09 -15.07
N VAL A 80 -5.81 -2.79 -14.16
CA VAL A 80 -4.37 -2.74 -14.46
C VAL A 80 -3.83 -4.16 -14.70
N LEU A 81 -4.20 -5.13 -13.85
CA LEU A 81 -3.80 -6.53 -14.00
C LEU A 81 -4.28 -7.15 -15.32
N ILE A 82 -5.54 -6.89 -15.72
CA ILE A 82 -6.06 -7.37 -17.00
C ILE A 82 -5.25 -6.78 -18.16
N LEU A 83 -4.93 -5.49 -18.09
CA LEU A 83 -4.14 -4.83 -19.14
C LEU A 83 -2.70 -5.36 -19.19
N GLU A 84 -2.08 -5.65 -18.05
CA GLU A 84 -0.78 -6.32 -17.96
C GLU A 84 -0.80 -7.71 -18.60
N VAL A 85 -1.79 -8.54 -18.26
CA VAL A 85 -1.94 -9.89 -18.83
C VAL A 85 -2.07 -9.82 -20.35
N VAL A 86 -2.90 -8.91 -20.86
CA VAL A 86 -3.06 -8.70 -22.32
C VAL A 86 -1.74 -8.28 -22.96
N LEU A 87 -0.99 -7.38 -22.31
CA LEU A 87 0.30 -6.92 -22.81
C LEU A 87 1.34 -8.06 -22.84
N PHE A 88 1.44 -8.85 -21.77
CA PHE A 88 2.38 -9.97 -21.69
C PHE A 88 2.02 -11.12 -22.64
N ALA A 89 0.74 -11.31 -22.96
CA ALA A 89 0.29 -12.30 -23.93
C ALA A 89 0.54 -11.84 -25.41
N SER A 90 0.61 -10.53 -25.66
CA SER A 90 0.71 -9.97 -27.02
C SER A 90 1.99 -10.31 -27.78
N PRO A 91 3.20 -10.42 -27.18
CA PRO A 91 4.41 -10.81 -27.91
C PRO A 91 4.32 -12.20 -28.54
N GLY A 92 3.57 -13.13 -27.93
CA GLY A 92 3.30 -14.45 -28.49
C GLY A 92 2.33 -14.42 -29.69
N LEU A 93 1.55 -13.36 -29.83
CA LEU A 93 0.60 -13.16 -30.95
C LEU A 93 1.24 -12.40 -32.11
N VAL A 94 2.30 -11.63 -31.87
CA VAL A 94 3.02 -10.87 -32.90
C VAL A 94 4.11 -11.77 -33.49
N LYS A 95 3.81 -12.38 -34.66
CA LYS A 95 4.81 -13.11 -35.47
C LYS A 95 5.78 -12.09 -36.09
N THR A 96 6.76 -11.61 -35.34
CA THR A 96 7.84 -10.79 -35.89
C THR A 96 8.85 -11.70 -36.56
N SER A 97 9.11 -11.48 -37.87
CA SER A 97 10.22 -12.15 -38.54
C SER A 97 11.55 -11.61 -37.95
N PRO A 98 12.46 -12.49 -37.48
CA PRO A 98 13.77 -12.05 -36.98
C PRO A 98 14.60 -11.30 -38.03
N ALA A 99 14.20 -11.39 -39.30
CA ALA A 99 14.88 -10.75 -40.43
C ALA A 99 14.53 -9.25 -40.62
N ASN A 100 13.58 -8.69 -39.80
CA ASN A 100 13.20 -7.28 -39.95
C ASN A 100 13.53 -6.48 -38.69
N PRO A 101 14.73 -5.84 -38.60
CA PRO A 101 15.15 -5.02 -37.46
C PRO A 101 14.18 -3.88 -37.15
N GLY A 102 13.52 -3.30 -38.15
CA GLY A 102 12.55 -2.22 -37.96
C GLY A 102 11.28 -2.68 -37.23
N ALA A 103 10.82 -3.90 -37.49
CA ALA A 103 9.67 -4.47 -36.80
C ALA A 103 10.00 -4.76 -35.30
N ILE A 104 11.21 -5.25 -35.02
CA ILE A 104 11.68 -5.47 -33.65
C ILE A 104 11.78 -4.15 -32.89
N MET A 105 12.36 -3.12 -33.49
CA MET A 105 12.46 -1.78 -32.90
C MET A 105 11.07 -1.19 -32.63
N GLY A 106 10.14 -1.31 -33.57
CA GLY A 106 8.75 -0.88 -33.39
C GLY A 106 8.04 -1.59 -32.24
N LEU A 107 8.26 -2.90 -32.07
CA LEU A 107 7.72 -3.67 -30.96
C LEU A 107 8.29 -3.21 -29.61
N ILE A 108 9.61 -3.00 -29.52
CA ILE A 108 10.28 -2.51 -28.30
C ILE A 108 9.70 -1.14 -27.91
N ILE A 109 9.56 -0.21 -28.85
CA ILE A 109 9.00 1.12 -28.59
C ILE A 109 7.55 1.00 -28.10
N ALA A 110 6.73 0.17 -28.74
CA ALA A 110 5.34 -0.04 -28.34
C ALA A 110 5.25 -0.61 -26.92
N VAL A 111 6.05 -1.62 -26.57
CA VAL A 111 6.12 -2.20 -25.22
C VAL A 111 6.54 -1.16 -24.19
N LEU A 112 7.55 -0.33 -24.50
CA LEU A 112 7.98 0.74 -23.61
C LEU A 112 6.87 1.77 -23.34
N ILE A 113 6.18 2.24 -24.39
CA ILE A 113 5.09 3.20 -24.25
C ILE A 113 3.96 2.62 -23.37
N VAL A 114 3.54 1.39 -23.66
CA VAL A 114 2.47 0.74 -22.90
C VAL A 114 2.90 0.49 -21.46
N SER A 115 4.15 0.09 -21.21
CA SER A 115 4.68 -0.09 -19.85
C SER A 115 4.66 1.22 -19.05
N ILE A 116 4.99 2.35 -19.66
CA ILE A 116 4.92 3.68 -19.03
C ILE A 116 3.46 4.00 -18.65
N ILE A 117 2.51 3.75 -19.55
CA ILE A 117 1.08 3.98 -19.30
C ILE A 117 0.59 3.10 -18.13
N LEU A 118 1.00 1.82 -18.11
CA LEU A 118 0.64 0.89 -17.04
C LEU A 118 1.20 1.32 -15.68
N VAL A 119 2.47 1.71 -15.63
CA VAL A 119 3.10 2.22 -14.39
C VAL A 119 2.36 3.45 -13.89
N PHE A 120 2.03 4.40 -14.77
CA PHE A 120 1.26 5.59 -14.40
C PHE A 120 -0.13 5.22 -13.88
N GLY A 121 -0.83 4.31 -14.56
CA GLY A 121 -2.12 3.78 -14.12
C GLY A 121 -2.05 3.09 -12.75
N ALA A 122 -1.02 2.25 -12.53
CA ALA A 122 -0.79 1.58 -11.26
C ALA A 122 -0.54 2.56 -10.11
N VAL A 123 0.22 3.63 -10.36
CA VAL A 123 0.44 4.70 -9.37
C VAL A 123 -0.89 5.40 -9.03
N LEU A 124 -1.71 5.75 -10.00
CA LEU A 124 -3.02 6.37 -9.74
C LEU A 124 -3.94 5.44 -8.94
N VAL A 125 -3.99 4.17 -9.31
CA VAL A 125 -4.75 3.15 -8.58
C VAL A 125 -4.25 3.04 -7.15
N TRP A 126 -2.96 3.01 -6.92
CA TRP A 126 -2.37 2.95 -5.58
C TRP A 126 -2.74 4.18 -4.73
N LEU A 127 -2.66 5.39 -5.29
CA LEU A 127 -3.08 6.63 -4.60
C LEU A 127 -4.55 6.56 -4.16
N ILE A 128 -5.45 6.15 -5.06
CA ILE A 128 -6.88 6.06 -4.77
C ILE A 128 -7.17 4.96 -3.74
N THR A 129 -6.58 3.77 -3.93
CA THR A 129 -6.78 2.60 -3.05
C THR A 129 -6.33 2.88 -1.62
N THR A 130 -5.26 3.63 -1.45
CA THR A 130 -4.75 4.03 -0.13
C THR A 130 -5.81 4.81 0.66
N THR A 131 -6.42 5.83 0.06
CA THR A 131 -7.50 6.61 0.68
C THR A 131 -8.79 5.81 0.81
N ALA A 132 -9.12 4.98 -0.19
CA ALA A 132 -10.30 4.10 -0.19
C ALA A 132 -10.28 3.11 0.98
N GLY A 133 -9.11 2.52 1.29
CA GLY A 133 -8.94 1.59 2.41
C GLY A 133 -9.18 2.26 3.77
N VAL A 134 -8.67 3.49 3.97
CA VAL A 134 -8.94 4.24 5.21
C VAL A 134 -10.41 4.63 5.30
N ARG A 135 -11.00 5.13 4.22
CA ARG A 135 -12.43 5.50 4.19
C ARG A 135 -13.31 4.30 4.53
N PHE A 136 -13.05 3.13 3.95
CA PHE A 136 -13.73 1.90 4.30
C PHE A 136 -13.61 1.59 5.79
N ALA A 137 -12.41 1.67 6.37
CA ALA A 137 -12.19 1.40 7.78
C ALA A 137 -12.90 2.39 8.71
N ARG A 138 -13.03 3.66 8.30
CA ARG A 138 -13.70 4.72 9.08
C ARG A 138 -15.22 4.65 9.00
N THR A 139 -15.78 4.22 7.88
CA THR A 139 -17.24 4.16 7.68
C THR A 139 -17.83 2.79 8.00
N ASP A 140 -17.00 1.77 8.11
CA ASP A 140 -17.36 0.35 8.22
C ASP A 140 -18.33 -0.11 7.10
N ASN A 141 -18.36 0.62 5.98
CA ASN A 141 -19.24 0.40 4.85
C ASN A 141 -18.42 0.10 3.60
N PHE A 142 -18.50 -1.15 3.10
CA PHE A 142 -17.74 -1.63 1.95
C PHE A 142 -17.98 -0.80 0.69
N SER A 143 -19.22 -0.32 0.46
CA SER A 143 -19.54 0.48 -0.72
C SER A 143 -18.85 1.85 -0.72
N GLU A 144 -18.54 2.41 0.46
CA GLU A 144 -17.83 3.68 0.59
C GLU A 144 -16.37 3.61 0.11
N ALA A 145 -15.79 2.41 0.08
CA ALA A 145 -14.48 2.19 -0.55
C ALA A 145 -14.49 2.48 -2.06
N PHE A 146 -15.65 2.39 -2.72
CA PHE A 146 -15.81 2.61 -4.17
C PHE A 146 -16.46 3.95 -4.51
N ASN A 147 -16.70 4.80 -3.53
CA ASN A 147 -17.22 6.15 -3.73
C ASN A 147 -16.09 7.08 -4.20
N ILE A 148 -15.69 6.91 -5.47
CA ILE A 148 -14.56 7.62 -6.09
C ILE A 148 -14.71 9.13 -5.96
N ARG A 149 -15.93 9.65 -6.08
CA ARG A 149 -16.21 11.08 -5.96
C ARG A 149 -15.79 11.63 -4.60
N GLU A 150 -16.19 10.95 -3.54
CA GLU A 150 -15.85 11.35 -2.17
C GLU A 150 -14.37 11.14 -1.85
N ILE A 151 -13.75 10.07 -2.40
CA ILE A 151 -12.30 9.82 -2.24
C ILE A 151 -11.51 10.96 -2.89
N ILE A 152 -11.83 11.33 -4.13
CA ILE A 152 -11.17 12.44 -4.83
C ILE A 152 -11.42 13.77 -4.11
N SER A 153 -12.65 14.02 -3.64
CA SER A 153 -12.99 15.20 -2.85
C SER A 153 -12.16 15.27 -1.57
N HIS A 154 -11.96 14.13 -0.89
CA HIS A 154 -11.13 14.05 0.32
C HIS A 154 -9.66 14.35 0.04
N ILE A 155 -9.08 13.75 -1.01
CA ILE A 155 -7.70 14.04 -1.44
C ILE A 155 -7.56 15.53 -1.81
N SER A 156 -8.56 16.11 -2.47
CA SER A 156 -8.57 17.53 -2.81
C SER A 156 -8.56 18.45 -1.58
N ARG A 157 -9.20 18.04 -0.47
CA ARG A 157 -9.17 18.78 0.81
C ARG A 157 -7.80 18.71 1.50
N ILE A 158 -7.09 17.59 1.38
CA ILE A 158 -5.69 17.47 1.81
C ILE A 158 -4.80 18.38 0.96
N GLY A 159 -5.09 18.48 -0.33
CA GLY A 159 -4.26 19.07 -1.38
C GLY A 159 -3.46 18.00 -2.12
N TRP A 160 -3.63 17.93 -3.46
CA TRP A 160 -2.99 16.88 -4.28
C TRP A 160 -1.48 16.83 -4.12
N MET A 161 -0.81 18.00 -4.09
CA MET A 161 0.65 18.06 -3.92
C MET A 161 1.07 17.58 -2.54
N ASP A 162 0.43 18.05 -1.48
CA ASP A 162 0.72 17.65 -0.10
C ASP A 162 0.49 16.14 0.08
N TYR A 163 -0.57 15.59 -0.52
CA TYR A 163 -0.90 14.18 -0.48
C TYR A 163 0.16 13.31 -1.17
N ILE A 164 0.53 13.65 -2.41
CA ILE A 164 1.54 12.91 -3.18
C ILE A 164 2.91 12.99 -2.51
N VAL A 165 3.34 14.18 -2.09
CA VAL A 165 4.63 14.39 -1.41
C VAL A 165 4.68 13.59 -0.11
N SER A 166 3.60 13.59 0.67
CA SER A 166 3.54 12.81 1.91
C SER A 166 3.68 11.31 1.67
N LEU A 167 2.96 10.76 0.68
CA LEU A 167 3.08 9.34 0.34
C LEU A 167 4.46 8.98 -0.22
N LEU A 168 5.07 9.87 -1.00
CA LEU A 168 6.45 9.69 -1.47
C LEU A 168 7.45 9.69 -0.31
N MET A 169 7.30 10.56 0.68
CA MET A 169 8.14 10.54 1.88
C MET A 169 8.03 9.21 2.63
N MET A 170 6.81 8.72 2.83
CA MET A 170 6.59 7.39 3.43
C MET A 170 7.29 6.29 2.63
N LEU A 171 7.12 6.29 1.30
CA LEU A 171 7.71 5.30 0.42
C LEU A 171 9.24 5.33 0.48
N ILE A 172 9.85 6.52 0.48
CA ILE A 172 11.32 6.69 0.60
C ILE A 172 11.82 6.07 1.90
N VAL A 173 11.15 6.31 3.03
CA VAL A 173 11.55 5.73 4.32
C VAL A 173 11.48 4.21 4.27
N LEU A 174 10.38 3.64 3.74
CA LEU A 174 10.23 2.18 3.59
C LEU A 174 11.28 1.59 2.64
N CYS A 175 11.58 2.27 1.54
CA CYS A 175 12.64 1.86 0.61
C CYS A 175 14.02 1.87 1.26
N ILE A 176 14.36 2.90 2.04
CA ILE A 176 15.65 2.98 2.74
C ILE A 176 15.78 1.80 3.72
N ILE A 177 14.76 1.51 4.53
CA ILE A 177 14.76 0.38 5.45
C ILE A 177 14.97 -0.93 4.68
N THR A 178 14.23 -1.13 3.59
CA THR A 178 14.31 -2.33 2.76
C THR A 178 15.70 -2.50 2.14
N ILE A 179 16.28 -1.42 1.58
CA ILE A 179 17.61 -1.45 0.96
C ILE A 179 18.67 -1.78 2.01
N ILE A 180 18.63 -1.18 3.20
CA ILE A 180 19.58 -1.47 4.29
C ILE A 180 19.51 -2.96 4.65
N CYS A 181 18.31 -3.53 4.76
CA CYS A 181 18.16 -4.96 5.03
C CYS A 181 18.74 -5.82 3.89
N LEU A 182 18.48 -5.47 2.63
CA LEU A 182 18.93 -6.28 1.49
C LEU A 182 20.45 -6.24 1.25
N VAL A 183 21.16 -5.22 1.73
CA VAL A 183 22.63 -5.13 1.65
C VAL A 183 23.31 -6.18 2.53
N ILE A 184 22.65 -6.70 3.56
CA ILE A 184 23.21 -7.70 4.48
C ILE A 184 22.87 -9.10 3.95
N PRO A 185 23.85 -9.89 3.43
CA PRO A 185 23.58 -11.22 2.90
C PRO A 185 23.00 -12.15 4.00
N PHE A 186 22.02 -12.98 3.65
CA PHE A 186 21.33 -13.96 4.50
C PHE A 186 20.64 -13.37 5.73
N ALA A 187 21.37 -12.65 6.60
CA ALA A 187 20.79 -12.00 7.80
C ALA A 187 19.80 -10.91 7.45
N GLY A 188 19.96 -10.25 6.31
CA GLY A 188 19.07 -9.18 5.86
C GLY A 188 17.64 -9.62 5.58
N LEU A 189 17.44 -10.82 5.06
CA LEU A 189 16.09 -11.38 4.86
C LEU A 189 15.39 -11.66 6.20
N ILE A 190 16.13 -12.18 7.19
CA ILE A 190 15.60 -12.43 8.53
C ILE A 190 15.26 -11.10 9.21
N LEU A 191 16.13 -10.10 9.07
CA LEU A 191 15.91 -8.77 9.60
C LEU A 191 14.71 -8.10 8.93
N LEU A 192 14.58 -8.23 7.61
CA LEU A 192 13.42 -7.70 6.87
C LEU A 192 12.12 -8.34 7.36
N LEU A 193 12.09 -9.67 7.53
CA LEU A 193 10.92 -10.39 8.06
C LEU A 193 10.57 -9.89 9.48
N ALA A 194 11.57 -9.68 10.33
CA ALA A 194 11.37 -9.15 11.68
C ALA A 194 10.86 -7.70 11.68
N LEU A 195 11.23 -6.89 10.68
CA LEU A 195 10.81 -5.49 10.55
C LEU A 195 9.47 -5.30 9.81
N LEU A 196 8.95 -6.34 9.12
CA LEU A 196 7.66 -6.24 8.42
C LEU A 196 6.52 -5.73 9.30
N PRO A 197 6.33 -6.21 10.56
CA PRO A 197 5.30 -5.69 11.45
C PRO A 197 5.48 -4.18 11.72
N PHE A 198 6.72 -3.76 11.95
CA PHE A 198 7.03 -2.34 12.17
C PHE A 198 6.69 -1.49 10.95
N MET A 199 7.10 -1.93 9.76
CA MET A 199 6.81 -1.25 8.49
C MET A 199 5.31 -1.17 8.22
N GLY A 200 4.58 -2.23 8.54
CA GLY A 200 3.12 -2.29 8.43
C GLY A 200 2.42 -1.30 9.37
N LEU A 201 2.77 -1.31 10.65
CA LEU A 201 2.25 -0.37 11.64
C LEU A 201 2.56 1.08 11.27
N PHE A 202 3.81 1.35 10.92
CA PHE A 202 4.27 2.67 10.51
C PHE A 202 3.48 3.17 9.29
N SER A 203 3.39 2.38 8.22
CA SER A 203 2.70 2.78 7.00
C SER A 203 1.20 2.97 7.21
N SER A 204 0.55 2.07 7.95
CA SER A 204 -0.88 2.17 8.24
C SER A 204 -1.21 3.42 9.07
N ARG A 205 -0.40 3.70 10.09
CA ARG A 205 -0.60 4.89 10.91
C ARG A 205 -0.34 6.16 10.12
N TYR A 206 0.71 6.17 9.30
CA TYR A 206 1.03 7.30 8.43
C TYR A 206 -0.13 7.66 7.50
N VAL A 207 -0.68 6.67 6.82
CA VAL A 207 -1.81 6.85 5.91
C VAL A 207 -3.07 7.29 6.67
N SER A 208 -3.32 6.73 7.85
CA SER A 208 -4.44 7.14 8.73
C SER A 208 -4.35 8.61 9.13
N LEU A 209 -3.17 9.08 9.57
CA LEU A 209 -2.94 10.47 9.96
C LEU A 209 -3.00 11.42 8.75
N LEU A 210 -2.51 10.99 7.60
CA LEU A 210 -2.61 11.74 6.35
C LEU A 210 -4.08 11.92 5.95
N TYR A 211 -4.90 10.87 6.07
CA TYR A 211 -6.33 10.95 5.85
C TYR A 211 -7.00 11.94 6.82
N ASP A 212 -6.66 11.88 8.11
CA ASP A 212 -7.23 12.77 9.12
C ASP A 212 -6.91 14.24 8.87
N SER A 213 -5.80 14.56 8.19
CA SER A 213 -5.46 15.94 7.82
C SER A 213 -6.43 16.58 6.82
N GLY A 214 -7.21 15.79 6.08
CA GLY A 214 -8.25 16.26 5.17
C GLY A 214 -9.66 16.32 5.78
N THR A 215 -9.82 15.91 7.04
CA THR A 215 -11.11 16.03 7.73
C THR A 215 -11.26 17.44 8.31
N PRO A 216 -12.40 18.13 8.13
CA PRO A 216 -12.65 19.41 8.81
C PRO A 216 -12.64 19.17 10.33
N GLN A 217 -11.90 20.03 11.03
CA GLN A 217 -11.89 20.08 12.50
C GLN A 217 -13.19 20.70 13.00
#